data_5a8e446dfe50161dab2dca03037bbe83
#
_entry.id   5a8e446dfe50161dab2dca03037bbe83
#
_cell.length_a   1.000
_cell.length_b   1.000
_cell.length_c   1.000
_cell.angle_alpha   90.00
_cell.angle_beta   90.00
_cell.angle_gamma   90.00
#
_symmetry.space_group_name_H-M   'P 1'
#
loop_
_entity.id
_entity.type
_entity.pdbx_description
1 polymer ?
#
loop_
_entity_poly.entity_id
_entity_poly.type
_entity_poly.pdbx_seq_one_letter_code
_entity_poly.pdbx_strand_id
1 'polypeptide(L)'
;MTEPTPAPSDAPQVELLTQRYADHMAGTLGCWDRVILTGTLTDVCHAGAVEGWLRRDNIRCFDLKVFAEPLRDAVRDHAILTARNGGLAIEYLERKNFRKEDRVAEVLAQRGDAPGLVHVFSAMEACQAFKPWHDKATGKTGLRPTAGKCLHYYFYFRHPRLGLVYVRVPTWLPFRLQIYFNGHNWLASRLRRAGLKFQMADNALVACADWKKAQALADDFSLDQLKRDLDGLARQCVPTLLDRFRSGYHWSLMQVEYSLDLVWRSADKLAPVYEELSRQAIFTVKAPEVAKFLGKRFPANTDTALGSDFHTRVEGTRLKHFLGPASLKLYDKRGRVLRLECTINDVTFFSHHRKVEHRDGPPTYEVAPLKKSIFSLRDLRGLMHAACARYLAWLSRLEDRSSGKVDLDKLSRPAKDAAARSWRGFNLFLSADLQGILAVLAGEHHISGLTSRRLQRRLPQWTRSQIGRLRRRLRLHGLIKKVGKTYKYYATSFGQRLLLAGLKLKEHLLLPTLSAA
;
A
#
# COMPACT_ATOMS: atom_id res chain seq x y z
N MET A 1 24.28 35.14 11.18
CA MET A 1 23.51 33.91 10.89
C MET A 1 23.87 33.52 9.47
N THR A 2 24.81 32.58 9.34
CA THR A 2 25.27 32.05 8.06
C THR A 2 24.31 30.95 7.63
N GLU A 3 23.70 31.08 6.43
CA GLU A 3 22.89 30.04 5.80
C GLU A 3 23.74 28.75 5.63
N PRO A 4 23.18 27.57 5.90
CA PRO A 4 23.88 26.32 5.65
C PRO A 4 23.96 26.07 4.14
N THR A 5 25.18 26.01 3.61
CA THR A 5 25.48 25.58 2.24
C THR A 5 24.87 24.20 1.99
N PRO A 6 24.10 24.00 0.90
CA PRO A 6 23.59 22.68 0.56
C PRO A 6 24.77 21.77 0.19
N ALA A 7 24.85 20.61 0.85
CA ALA A 7 25.82 19.58 0.51
C ALA A 7 25.58 19.09 -0.93
N PRO A 8 26.61 18.88 -1.75
CA PRO A 8 26.46 18.38 -3.10
C PRO A 8 25.88 16.96 -3.06
N SER A 9 24.73 16.75 -3.68
CA SER A 9 24.13 15.45 -3.87
C SER A 9 24.78 14.72 -5.05
N ASP A 10 25.97 14.16 -4.85
CA ASP A 10 26.65 13.27 -5.80
C ASP A 10 26.11 11.82 -5.77
N ALA A 11 24.93 11.58 -5.24
CA ALA A 11 24.26 10.31 -5.40
C ALA A 11 23.71 10.23 -6.84
N PRO A 12 24.05 9.19 -7.63
CA PRO A 12 23.53 9.04 -8.99
C PRO A 12 22.01 9.10 -8.95
N GLN A 13 21.44 9.99 -9.77
CA GLN A 13 19.99 10.13 -9.90
C GLN A 13 19.43 8.80 -10.39
N VAL A 14 18.61 8.13 -9.55
CA VAL A 14 18.00 6.85 -9.91
C VAL A 14 16.88 7.12 -10.90
N GLU A 15 17.03 6.57 -12.11
CA GLU A 15 15.99 6.62 -13.11
C GLU A 15 14.76 5.83 -12.65
N LEU A 16 13.59 6.47 -12.59
CA LEU A 16 12.35 5.80 -12.20
C LEU A 16 11.91 4.79 -13.25
N LEU A 17 11.22 3.72 -12.80
CA LEU A 17 10.63 2.73 -13.72
C LEU A 17 9.78 3.38 -14.81
N THR A 18 9.06 4.46 -14.50
CA THR A 18 8.25 5.22 -15.45
C THR A 18 9.07 5.88 -16.57
N GLN A 19 10.31 6.25 -16.30
CA GLN A 19 11.24 6.81 -17.28
C GLN A 19 11.89 5.69 -18.09
N ARG A 20 12.39 4.66 -17.39
CA ARG A 20 13.09 3.50 -17.99
C ARG A 20 12.22 2.72 -18.97
N TYR A 21 10.94 2.60 -18.71
CA TYR A 21 9.98 1.86 -19.54
C TYR A 21 8.96 2.76 -20.23
N ALA A 22 9.26 4.04 -20.44
CA ALA A 22 8.35 5.00 -21.05
C ALA A 22 7.72 4.50 -22.34
N ASP A 23 8.51 3.87 -23.22
CA ASP A 23 8.06 3.33 -24.51
C ASP A 23 7.10 2.14 -24.38
N HIS A 24 7.14 1.43 -23.26
CA HIS A 24 6.28 0.28 -22.96
C HIS A 24 5.04 0.66 -22.17
N MET A 25 4.97 1.89 -21.66
CA MET A 25 3.86 2.38 -20.84
C MET A 25 2.82 3.11 -21.69
N ALA A 26 1.56 2.92 -21.34
CA ALA A 26 0.44 3.68 -21.87
C ALA A 26 0.24 4.97 -21.06
N GLY A 27 0.49 4.93 -19.76
CA GLY A 27 0.37 6.08 -18.86
C GLY A 27 0.46 5.70 -17.38
N THR A 28 0.27 6.70 -16.53
CA THR A 28 0.23 6.53 -15.07
C THR A 28 -1.01 7.20 -14.50
N LEU A 29 -1.53 6.66 -13.41
CA LEU A 29 -2.70 7.21 -12.73
C LEU A 29 -2.60 7.02 -11.22
N GLY A 30 -2.73 8.11 -10.47
CA GLY A 30 -2.94 8.09 -9.03
C GLY A 30 -4.42 8.32 -8.70
N CYS A 31 -5.08 7.37 -8.05
CA CYS A 31 -6.51 7.48 -7.77
C CYS A 31 -6.88 6.80 -6.45
N TRP A 32 -7.96 7.27 -5.82
CA TRP A 32 -8.62 6.52 -4.76
C TRP A 32 -9.06 5.17 -5.31
N ASP A 33 -8.83 4.08 -4.56
CA ASP A 33 -9.39 2.78 -4.90
C ASP A 33 -10.60 2.51 -4.01
N ARG A 34 -10.42 1.94 -2.84
CA ARG A 34 -11.50 1.67 -1.89
C ARG A 34 -11.64 2.82 -0.89
N VAL A 35 -12.87 3.33 -0.72
CA VAL A 35 -13.20 4.28 0.34
C VAL A 35 -14.38 3.74 1.12
N ILE A 36 -14.16 3.47 2.41
CA ILE A 36 -15.19 3.02 3.36
C ILE A 36 -15.36 4.10 4.42
N LEU A 37 -16.59 4.55 4.57
CA LEU A 37 -17.00 5.62 5.46
C LEU A 37 -17.97 5.07 6.51
N THR A 38 -17.89 5.63 7.71
CA THR A 38 -18.85 5.37 8.78
C THR A 38 -19.69 6.61 9.02
N GLY A 39 -21.00 6.47 8.98
CA GLY A 39 -21.96 7.46 9.42
C GLY A 39 -22.35 7.24 10.87
N THR A 40 -22.23 8.27 11.69
CA THR A 40 -22.56 8.24 13.11
C THR A 40 -23.65 9.27 13.41
N LEU A 41 -24.78 8.83 13.94
CA LEU A 41 -25.80 9.72 14.50
C LEU A 41 -25.37 10.19 15.88
N THR A 42 -25.02 11.47 16.02
CA THR A 42 -24.53 12.02 17.28
C THR A 42 -25.56 11.92 18.40
N ASP A 43 -26.82 12.00 18.04
CA ASP A 43 -27.99 11.88 18.95
C ASP A 43 -28.05 10.56 19.73
N VAL A 44 -27.46 9.47 19.22
CA VAL A 44 -27.54 8.12 19.81
C VAL A 44 -26.20 7.36 19.76
N CYS A 45 -25.08 8.06 19.52
CA CYS A 45 -23.78 7.41 19.27
C CYS A 45 -23.09 6.87 20.53
N HIS A 46 -23.49 7.29 21.73
CA HIS A 46 -22.96 6.84 23.02
C HIS A 46 -24.07 6.71 24.07
N ALA A 47 -23.79 5.99 25.16
CA ALA A 47 -24.75 5.67 26.19
C ALA A 47 -25.48 6.90 26.74
N GLY A 48 -24.75 7.94 27.13
CA GLY A 48 -25.33 9.17 27.67
C GLY A 48 -26.25 9.92 26.71
N ALA A 49 -25.97 9.86 25.39
CA ALA A 49 -26.85 10.46 24.38
C ALA A 49 -28.19 9.68 24.32
N VAL A 50 -28.13 8.34 24.32
CA VAL A 50 -29.33 7.49 24.36
C VAL A 50 -30.12 7.71 25.67
N GLU A 51 -29.45 7.77 26.81
CA GLU A 51 -30.09 8.08 28.11
C GLU A 51 -30.80 9.44 28.10
N GLY A 52 -30.24 10.44 27.42
CA GLY A 52 -30.88 11.74 27.22
C GLY A 52 -32.23 11.62 26.48
N TRP A 53 -32.26 10.80 25.41
CA TRP A 53 -33.49 10.52 24.68
C TRP A 53 -34.50 9.71 25.51
N LEU A 54 -34.06 8.68 26.25
CA LEU A 54 -34.93 7.90 27.14
C LEU A 54 -35.60 8.77 28.18
N ARG A 55 -34.82 9.67 28.85
CA ARG A 55 -35.37 10.63 29.82
C ARG A 55 -36.39 11.56 29.18
N ARG A 56 -36.12 12.09 28.00
CA ARG A 56 -37.06 12.97 27.31
C ARG A 56 -38.38 12.28 26.97
N ASP A 57 -38.29 11.02 26.56
CA ASP A 57 -39.46 10.21 26.20
C ASP A 57 -40.07 9.49 27.44
N ASN A 58 -39.61 9.80 28.65
CA ASN A 58 -40.05 9.20 29.95
C ASN A 58 -39.91 7.66 29.97
N ILE A 59 -38.83 7.12 29.37
CA ILE A 59 -38.54 5.68 29.31
C ILE A 59 -37.39 5.37 30.26
N ARG A 60 -37.51 4.31 31.07
CA ARG A 60 -36.43 3.87 31.96
C ARG A 60 -35.32 3.17 31.16
N CYS A 61 -34.07 3.24 31.65
CA CYS A 61 -32.93 2.58 30.99
C CYS A 61 -33.14 1.07 30.79
N PHE A 62 -33.84 0.40 31.71
CA PHE A 62 -34.17 -1.03 31.59
C PHE A 62 -35.18 -1.33 30.47
N ASP A 63 -35.98 -0.34 30.10
CA ASP A 63 -36.98 -0.45 29.03
C ASP A 63 -36.45 0.06 27.69
N LEU A 64 -35.13 0.04 27.47
CA LEU A 64 -34.46 0.47 26.22
C LEU A 64 -35.13 -0.08 24.95
N LYS A 65 -35.71 -1.28 25.03
CA LYS A 65 -36.41 -1.90 23.89
C LYS A 65 -37.63 -1.09 23.46
N VAL A 66 -38.38 -0.51 24.36
CA VAL A 66 -39.53 0.34 24.06
C VAL A 66 -39.16 1.52 23.18
N PHE A 67 -37.95 2.07 23.35
CA PHE A 67 -37.40 3.12 22.53
C PHE A 67 -36.85 2.58 21.20
N ALA A 68 -36.11 1.46 21.25
CA ALA A 68 -35.31 0.97 20.11
C ALA A 68 -36.14 0.17 19.08
N GLU A 69 -37.15 -0.59 19.52
CA GLU A 69 -37.91 -1.48 18.65
C GLU A 69 -38.73 -0.75 17.57
N PRO A 70 -39.43 0.35 17.87
CA PRO A 70 -40.13 1.10 16.82
C PRO A 70 -39.18 1.65 15.74
N LEU A 71 -37.96 2.08 16.14
CA LEU A 71 -36.94 2.54 15.20
C LEU A 71 -36.38 1.38 14.35
N ARG A 72 -36.17 0.21 14.98
CA ARG A 72 -35.80 -1.03 14.29
C ARG A 72 -36.80 -1.38 13.22
N ASP A 73 -38.09 -1.40 13.59
CA ASP A 73 -39.17 -1.81 12.71
C ASP A 73 -39.34 -0.81 11.57
N ALA A 74 -39.24 0.49 11.83
CA ALA A 74 -39.24 1.51 10.79
C ALA A 74 -38.09 1.34 9.77
N VAL A 75 -36.88 0.96 10.22
CA VAL A 75 -35.77 0.66 9.30
C VAL A 75 -36.06 -0.58 8.46
N ARG A 76 -36.65 -1.63 9.05
CA ARG A 76 -37.01 -2.87 8.36
C ARG A 76 -38.12 -2.64 7.31
N ASP A 77 -39.17 -1.93 7.70
CA ASP A 77 -40.32 -1.63 6.83
C ASP A 77 -39.87 -0.77 5.64
N HIS A 78 -39.01 0.23 5.90
CA HIS A 78 -38.43 1.05 4.83
C HIS A 78 -37.55 0.22 3.88
N ALA A 79 -36.76 -0.74 4.38
CA ALA A 79 -35.94 -1.61 3.54
C ALA A 79 -36.82 -2.49 2.64
N ILE A 80 -37.92 -3.06 3.18
CA ILE A 80 -38.88 -3.86 2.44
C ILE A 80 -39.56 -3.00 1.36
N LEU A 81 -40.04 -1.82 1.73
CA LEU A 81 -40.67 -0.88 0.80
C LEU A 81 -39.72 -0.45 -0.33
N THR A 82 -38.49 -0.13 0.02
CA THR A 82 -37.45 0.29 -0.96
C THR A 82 -37.14 -0.82 -1.97
N ALA A 83 -37.00 -2.06 -1.50
CA ALA A 83 -36.79 -3.22 -2.37
C ALA A 83 -37.98 -3.45 -3.28
N ARG A 84 -39.22 -3.43 -2.72
CA ARG A 84 -40.47 -3.59 -3.46
C ARG A 84 -40.65 -2.54 -4.55
N ASN A 85 -40.40 -1.27 -4.23
CA ASN A 85 -40.48 -0.16 -5.20
C ASN A 85 -39.44 -0.30 -6.32
N GLY A 86 -38.31 -0.94 -6.05
CA GLY A 86 -37.28 -1.29 -7.04
C GLY A 86 -37.58 -2.57 -7.83
N GLY A 87 -38.72 -3.24 -7.58
CA GLY A 87 -39.05 -4.56 -8.20
C GLY A 87 -38.10 -5.68 -7.73
N LEU A 88 -37.51 -5.57 -6.53
CA LEU A 88 -36.51 -6.50 -6.03
C LEU A 88 -37.00 -7.26 -4.79
N ALA A 89 -36.53 -8.50 -4.63
CA ALA A 89 -36.61 -9.24 -3.39
C ALA A 89 -35.34 -8.98 -2.55
N ILE A 90 -35.50 -8.99 -1.22
CA ILE A 90 -34.35 -8.92 -0.30
C ILE A 90 -33.75 -10.32 -0.18
N GLU A 91 -32.51 -10.48 -0.61
CA GLU A 91 -31.76 -11.74 -0.54
C GLU A 91 -31.08 -11.88 0.83
N TYR A 92 -31.44 -12.92 1.59
CA TYR A 92 -30.82 -13.20 2.88
C TYR A 92 -29.51 -13.98 2.70
N LEU A 93 -28.44 -13.54 3.36
CA LEU A 93 -27.11 -14.15 3.28
C LEU A 93 -26.91 -15.17 4.41
N GLU A 94 -27.01 -16.45 4.10
CA GLU A 94 -26.79 -17.54 5.06
C GLU A 94 -25.31 -17.88 5.20
N ARG A 95 -24.54 -17.78 4.13
CA ARG A 95 -23.13 -18.21 4.06
C ARG A 95 -22.17 -17.06 4.32
N LYS A 96 -21.21 -17.24 5.25
CA LYS A 96 -20.16 -16.26 5.56
C LYS A 96 -19.27 -15.91 4.36
N ASN A 97 -19.06 -16.82 3.44
CA ASN A 97 -18.17 -16.67 2.29
C ASN A 97 -18.88 -16.26 1.00
N PHE A 98 -20.13 -15.80 1.09
CA PHE A 98 -20.86 -15.31 -0.06
C PHE A 98 -20.25 -14.00 -0.58
N ARG A 99 -19.92 -13.95 -1.87
CA ARG A 99 -19.35 -12.77 -2.52
C ARG A 99 -20.46 -11.92 -3.12
N LYS A 100 -20.90 -10.94 -2.35
CA LYS A 100 -21.97 -9.99 -2.75
C LYS A 100 -21.66 -9.31 -4.09
N GLU A 101 -20.39 -9.01 -4.32
CA GLU A 101 -19.89 -8.34 -5.52
C GLU A 101 -20.13 -9.17 -6.80
N ASP A 102 -19.96 -10.49 -6.74
CA ASP A 102 -20.21 -11.38 -7.87
C ASP A 102 -21.70 -11.37 -8.24
N ARG A 103 -22.58 -11.49 -7.23
CA ARG A 103 -24.04 -11.41 -7.45
C ARG A 103 -24.49 -10.06 -7.99
N VAL A 104 -23.92 -8.96 -7.46
CA VAL A 104 -24.22 -7.61 -7.97
C VAL A 104 -23.73 -7.44 -9.41
N ALA A 105 -22.58 -8.03 -9.77
CA ALA A 105 -22.08 -8.01 -11.15
C ALA A 105 -23.03 -8.76 -12.12
N GLU A 106 -23.58 -9.91 -11.70
CA GLU A 106 -24.60 -10.64 -12.48
C GLU A 106 -25.86 -9.79 -12.73
N VAL A 107 -26.36 -9.13 -11.67
CA VAL A 107 -27.54 -8.26 -11.77
C VAL A 107 -27.27 -7.07 -12.71
N LEU A 108 -26.09 -6.45 -12.59
CA LEU A 108 -25.69 -5.34 -13.47
C LEU A 108 -25.52 -5.78 -14.93
N ALA A 109 -25.03 -6.99 -15.17
CA ALA A 109 -24.92 -7.54 -16.53
C ALA A 109 -26.29 -7.69 -17.22
N GLN A 110 -27.33 -8.01 -16.45
CA GLN A 110 -28.71 -8.14 -16.96
C GLN A 110 -29.42 -6.78 -17.06
N ARG A 111 -29.25 -5.93 -16.06
CA ARG A 111 -29.96 -4.65 -15.94
C ARG A 111 -29.36 -3.53 -16.77
N GLY A 112 -28.03 -3.60 -17.04
CA GLY A 112 -27.24 -2.50 -17.56
C GLY A 112 -26.86 -1.46 -16.51
N ASP A 113 -26.28 -0.34 -16.95
CA ASP A 113 -25.58 0.66 -16.12
C ASP A 113 -26.48 1.82 -15.66
N ALA A 114 -27.81 1.64 -15.70
CA ALA A 114 -28.78 2.67 -15.32
C ALA A 114 -28.67 3.04 -13.82
N PRO A 115 -28.72 4.34 -13.44
CA PRO A 115 -28.72 4.77 -12.04
C PRO A 115 -29.90 4.20 -11.24
N GLY A 116 -29.73 4.07 -9.94
CA GLY A 116 -30.76 3.64 -8.98
C GLY A 116 -30.37 2.42 -8.17
N LEU A 117 -31.32 1.82 -7.47
CA LEU A 117 -31.16 0.63 -6.65
C LEU A 117 -30.86 -0.59 -7.54
N VAL A 118 -29.79 -1.30 -7.24
CA VAL A 118 -29.34 -2.49 -8.00
C VAL A 118 -29.79 -3.78 -7.32
N HIS A 119 -29.54 -3.89 -6.00
CA HIS A 119 -29.88 -5.09 -5.24
C HIS A 119 -29.92 -4.78 -3.74
N VAL A 120 -30.64 -5.62 -2.97
CA VAL A 120 -30.68 -5.52 -1.51
C VAL A 120 -30.38 -6.89 -0.90
N PHE A 121 -29.33 -6.95 -0.08
CA PHE A 121 -29.08 -8.12 0.76
C PHE A 121 -29.46 -7.85 2.21
N SER A 122 -29.70 -8.91 2.97
CA SER A 122 -29.80 -8.87 4.42
C SER A 122 -28.93 -9.95 5.07
N ALA A 123 -28.38 -9.67 6.26
CA ALA A 123 -27.54 -10.61 6.99
C ALA A 123 -27.61 -10.34 8.51
N MET A 124 -27.51 -11.40 9.32
CA MET A 124 -27.32 -11.28 10.76
C MET A 124 -25.84 -11.08 11.06
N GLU A 125 -25.47 -9.89 11.55
CA GLU A 125 -24.06 -9.54 11.80
C GLU A 125 -23.86 -8.93 13.17
N ALA A 126 -22.60 -8.95 13.63
CA ALA A 126 -22.20 -8.26 14.86
C ALA A 126 -22.47 -6.74 14.74
N CYS A 127 -22.98 -6.16 15.77
CA CYS A 127 -23.21 -4.73 15.88
C CYS A 127 -22.79 -4.21 17.26
N GLN A 128 -22.49 -2.91 17.32
CA GLN A 128 -22.43 -2.19 18.58
C GLN A 128 -23.84 -2.03 19.13
N ALA A 129 -24.00 -2.19 20.44
CA ALA A 129 -25.28 -2.04 21.12
C ALA A 129 -25.06 -1.40 22.50
N PHE A 130 -26.17 -1.14 23.20
CA PHE A 130 -26.14 -0.69 24.59
C PHE A 130 -26.93 -1.68 25.44
N LYS A 131 -26.51 -1.86 26.69
CA LYS A 131 -27.26 -2.62 27.71
C LYS A 131 -27.43 -1.84 29.00
N PRO A 132 -28.58 -1.98 29.70
CA PRO A 132 -28.76 -1.41 31.01
C PRO A 132 -27.77 -1.97 32.03
N TRP A 133 -27.41 -1.17 33.00
CA TRP A 133 -26.68 -1.59 34.19
C TRP A 133 -27.19 -0.85 35.42
N HIS A 134 -27.03 -1.47 36.56
CA HIS A 134 -27.35 -0.89 37.86
C HIS A 134 -26.23 -1.18 38.83
N ASP A 135 -25.79 -0.16 39.53
CA ASP A 135 -24.82 -0.27 40.61
C ASP A 135 -25.56 -0.24 41.96
N LYS A 136 -25.56 -1.37 42.63
CA LYS A 136 -26.22 -1.52 43.94
C LYS A 136 -25.61 -0.66 45.05
N ALA A 137 -24.31 -0.37 44.98
CA ALA A 137 -23.61 0.40 46.01
C ALA A 137 -23.94 1.90 45.91
N THR A 138 -24.08 2.43 44.72
CA THR A 138 -24.34 3.86 44.49
C THR A 138 -25.77 4.16 44.07
N GLY A 139 -26.61 3.15 43.84
CA GLY A 139 -27.98 3.29 43.34
C GLY A 139 -28.05 3.81 41.87
N LYS A 140 -26.92 4.01 41.21
CA LYS A 140 -26.88 4.55 39.84
C LYS A 140 -27.36 3.54 38.82
N THR A 141 -28.19 4.01 37.92
CA THR A 141 -28.67 3.24 36.75
C THR A 141 -28.32 3.97 35.47
N GLY A 142 -27.91 3.23 34.44
CA GLY A 142 -27.54 3.82 33.15
C GLY A 142 -27.40 2.76 32.04
N LEU A 143 -26.86 3.19 30.92
CA LEU A 143 -26.52 2.34 29.81
C LEU A 143 -25.00 2.18 29.69
N ARG A 144 -24.53 1.02 29.23
CA ARG A 144 -23.13 0.80 28.86
C ARG A 144 -23.00 0.18 27.49
N PRO A 145 -21.92 0.47 26.76
CA PRO A 145 -21.65 -0.18 25.47
C PRO A 145 -21.53 -1.69 25.61
N THR A 146 -22.02 -2.42 24.60
CA THR A 146 -21.90 -3.87 24.51
C THR A 146 -21.81 -4.28 23.04
N ALA A 147 -21.34 -5.50 22.78
CA ALA A 147 -21.48 -6.13 21.49
C ALA A 147 -22.80 -6.90 21.43
N GLY A 148 -23.46 -6.85 20.27
CA GLY A 148 -24.70 -7.57 19.99
C GLY A 148 -24.69 -8.12 18.57
N LYS A 149 -25.83 -8.67 18.15
CA LYS A 149 -26.11 -9.04 16.76
C LYS A 149 -27.43 -8.42 16.35
N CYS A 150 -27.51 -7.88 15.15
CA CYS A 150 -28.74 -7.40 14.55
C CYS A 150 -28.77 -7.70 13.06
N LEU A 151 -29.95 -7.63 12.50
CA LEU A 151 -30.10 -7.70 11.05
C LEU A 151 -29.47 -6.45 10.43
N HIS A 152 -28.72 -6.65 9.37
CA HIS A 152 -28.16 -5.57 8.56
C HIS A 152 -28.72 -5.69 7.15
N TYR A 153 -29.02 -4.54 6.54
CA TYR A 153 -29.34 -4.44 5.13
C TYR A 153 -28.16 -3.87 4.36
N TYR A 154 -27.93 -4.38 3.15
CA TYR A 154 -26.95 -3.87 2.20
C TYR A 154 -27.68 -3.42 0.96
N PHE A 155 -27.81 -2.10 0.82
CA PHE A 155 -28.40 -1.49 -0.38
C PHE A 155 -27.30 -1.21 -1.38
N TYR A 156 -27.32 -1.85 -2.53
CA TYR A 156 -26.40 -1.58 -3.63
C TYR A 156 -27.07 -0.62 -4.60
N PHE A 157 -26.40 0.51 -4.88
CA PHE A 157 -26.88 1.52 -5.81
C PHE A 157 -25.87 1.74 -6.93
N ARG A 158 -26.38 2.01 -8.14
CA ARG A 158 -25.63 2.66 -9.20
C ARG A 158 -25.81 4.17 -9.03
N HIS A 159 -24.89 4.79 -8.29
CA HIS A 159 -24.93 6.23 -8.02
C HIS A 159 -24.36 7.00 -9.22
N PRO A 160 -25.01 8.10 -9.71
CA PRO A 160 -24.59 8.78 -10.94
C PRO A 160 -23.18 9.40 -10.87
N ARG A 161 -22.69 9.73 -9.69
CA ARG A 161 -21.35 10.28 -9.49
C ARG A 161 -20.33 9.27 -8.96
N LEU A 162 -20.71 8.49 -7.94
CA LEU A 162 -19.79 7.58 -7.24
C LEU A 162 -19.68 6.20 -7.93
N GLY A 163 -20.53 5.90 -8.92
CA GLY A 163 -20.59 4.59 -9.54
C GLY A 163 -21.30 3.57 -8.66
N LEU A 164 -20.80 2.34 -8.61
CA LEU A 164 -21.35 1.31 -7.74
C LEU A 164 -20.99 1.61 -6.27
N VAL A 165 -22.01 1.77 -5.44
CA VAL A 165 -21.88 2.01 -3.99
C VAL A 165 -22.72 1.00 -3.22
N TYR A 166 -22.34 0.70 -1.98
CA TYR A 166 -23.28 0.09 -1.05
C TYR A 166 -23.42 0.90 0.23
N VAL A 167 -24.63 0.86 0.80
CA VAL A 167 -24.95 1.38 2.13
C VAL A 167 -25.32 0.19 3.01
N ARG A 168 -24.50 -0.06 4.05
CA ARG A 168 -24.78 -1.06 5.09
C ARG A 168 -25.51 -0.40 6.24
N VAL A 169 -26.69 -0.87 6.55
CA VAL A 169 -27.63 -0.31 7.52
C VAL A 169 -27.90 -1.33 8.63
N PRO A 170 -27.43 -1.13 9.87
CA PRO A 170 -27.85 -1.95 11.01
C PRO A 170 -29.27 -1.57 11.45
N THR A 171 -30.05 -2.56 11.85
CA THR A 171 -31.41 -2.34 12.35
C THR A 171 -31.47 -2.01 13.86
N TRP A 172 -30.36 -1.82 14.52
CA TRP A 172 -30.28 -1.58 15.96
C TRP A 172 -29.40 -0.39 16.33
N LEU A 173 -29.68 0.23 17.49
CA LEU A 173 -28.87 1.30 18.07
C LEU A 173 -27.39 0.91 18.18
N PRO A 174 -26.48 1.83 17.81
CA PRO A 174 -26.66 3.26 17.48
C PRO A 174 -26.90 3.56 16.00
N PHE A 175 -27.39 2.63 15.18
CA PHE A 175 -27.71 2.79 13.74
C PHE A 175 -26.52 3.34 12.93
N ARG A 176 -25.33 2.85 13.19
CA ARG A 176 -24.10 3.33 12.54
C ARG A 176 -24.01 2.82 11.10
N LEU A 177 -24.19 3.71 10.14
CA LEU A 177 -24.09 3.38 8.71
C LEU A 177 -22.65 3.09 8.30
N GLN A 178 -22.50 2.29 7.25
CA GLN A 178 -21.26 2.15 6.51
C GLN A 178 -21.55 2.35 5.02
N ILE A 179 -20.81 3.25 4.38
CA ILE A 179 -20.89 3.48 2.94
C ILE A 179 -19.57 3.15 2.29
N TYR A 180 -19.62 2.40 1.20
CA TYR A 180 -18.47 2.07 0.36
C TYR A 180 -18.66 2.62 -1.03
N PHE A 181 -17.59 3.15 -1.61
CA PHE A 181 -17.48 3.38 -3.04
C PHE A 181 -16.06 3.11 -3.53
N ASN A 182 -15.91 2.91 -4.86
CA ASN A 182 -14.62 2.75 -5.50
C ASN A 182 -14.25 4.02 -6.28
N GLY A 183 -13.06 4.57 -6.02
CA GLY A 183 -12.61 5.83 -6.63
C GLY A 183 -12.39 5.73 -8.14
N HIS A 184 -11.98 4.56 -8.66
CA HIS A 184 -11.84 4.36 -10.12
C HIS A 184 -13.21 4.37 -10.81
N ASN A 185 -14.26 3.83 -10.17
CA ASN A 185 -15.63 3.90 -10.69
C ASN A 185 -16.16 5.33 -10.67
N TRP A 186 -15.84 6.09 -9.61
CA TRP A 186 -16.13 7.53 -9.54
C TRP A 186 -15.39 8.28 -10.66
N LEU A 187 -14.09 8.02 -10.87
CA LEU A 187 -13.32 8.62 -11.96
C LEU A 187 -13.89 8.26 -13.32
N ALA A 188 -14.24 7.00 -13.56
CA ALA A 188 -14.86 6.55 -14.82
C ALA A 188 -16.16 7.34 -15.14
N SER A 189 -16.97 7.65 -14.13
CA SER A 189 -18.16 8.49 -14.30
C SER A 189 -17.79 9.94 -14.72
N ARG A 190 -16.68 10.47 -14.23
CA ARG A 190 -16.16 11.79 -14.62
C ARG A 190 -15.58 11.80 -16.03
N LEU A 191 -14.81 10.77 -16.38
CA LEU A 191 -14.24 10.61 -17.72
C LEU A 191 -15.34 10.55 -18.80
N ARG A 192 -16.42 9.78 -18.54
CA ARG A 192 -17.59 9.74 -19.44
C ARG A 192 -18.22 11.12 -19.63
N ARG A 193 -18.45 11.85 -18.53
CA ARG A 193 -19.02 13.22 -18.59
C ARG A 193 -18.12 14.22 -19.30
N ALA A 194 -16.80 14.01 -19.22
CA ALA A 194 -15.81 14.83 -19.92
C ALA A 194 -15.59 14.40 -21.40
N GLY A 195 -16.34 13.40 -21.90
CA GLY A 195 -16.22 12.90 -23.28
C GLY A 195 -14.89 12.20 -23.59
N LEU A 196 -14.13 11.80 -22.56
CA LEU A 196 -12.86 11.11 -22.76
C LEU A 196 -13.07 9.64 -23.11
N LYS A 197 -12.40 9.16 -24.15
CA LYS A 197 -12.34 7.73 -24.48
C LYS A 197 -11.39 7.02 -23.52
N PHE A 198 -11.86 5.95 -22.89
CA PHE A 198 -11.08 5.11 -21.98
C PHE A 198 -11.61 3.68 -21.94
N GLN A 199 -10.78 2.78 -21.40
CA GLN A 199 -11.15 1.39 -21.17
C GLN A 199 -10.84 1.00 -19.72
N MET A 200 -11.81 0.33 -19.08
CA MET A 200 -11.65 -0.24 -17.75
C MET A 200 -11.49 -1.76 -17.85
N ALA A 201 -10.62 -2.30 -17.01
CA ALA A 201 -10.58 -3.72 -16.69
C ALA A 201 -10.83 -3.85 -15.18
N ASP A 202 -12.03 -4.27 -14.80
CA ASP A 202 -12.50 -4.25 -13.41
C ASP A 202 -12.39 -2.81 -12.82
N ASN A 203 -11.71 -2.61 -11.69
CA ASN A 203 -11.45 -1.29 -11.09
C ASN A 203 -10.07 -0.72 -11.49
N ALA A 204 -9.63 -0.86 -12.73
CA ALA A 204 -8.42 -0.25 -13.23
C ALA A 204 -8.63 0.36 -14.62
N LEU A 205 -8.06 1.53 -14.85
CA LEU A 205 -7.96 2.14 -16.17
C LEU A 205 -6.81 1.45 -16.93
N VAL A 206 -7.12 0.76 -18.04
CA VAL A 206 -6.11 0.06 -18.86
C VAL A 206 -5.81 0.79 -20.17
N ALA A 207 -6.64 1.74 -20.58
CA ALA A 207 -6.41 2.66 -21.68
C ALA A 207 -7.12 3.98 -21.44
N CYS A 208 -6.51 5.08 -21.87
CA CYS A 208 -7.10 6.42 -21.82
C CYS A 208 -6.53 7.28 -22.96
N ALA A 209 -7.38 8.08 -23.56
CA ALA A 209 -6.97 8.98 -24.65
C ALA A 209 -6.07 10.13 -24.14
N ASP A 210 -6.27 10.56 -22.90
CA ASP A 210 -5.48 11.63 -22.27
C ASP A 210 -5.28 11.34 -20.77
N TRP A 211 -4.11 10.84 -20.43
CA TRP A 211 -3.75 10.51 -19.05
C TRP A 211 -3.56 11.75 -18.16
N LYS A 212 -3.11 12.88 -18.71
CA LYS A 212 -2.95 14.13 -17.94
C LYS A 212 -4.31 14.65 -17.51
N LYS A 213 -5.27 14.68 -18.44
CA LYS A 213 -6.65 15.09 -18.15
C LYS A 213 -7.33 14.10 -17.19
N ALA A 214 -7.07 12.79 -17.35
CA ALA A 214 -7.58 11.79 -16.41
C ALA A 214 -7.04 12.00 -14.99
N GLN A 215 -5.74 12.30 -14.84
CA GLN A 215 -5.14 12.61 -13.54
C GLN A 215 -5.74 13.89 -12.95
N ALA A 216 -5.88 14.96 -13.73
CA ALA A 216 -6.48 16.21 -13.27
C ALA A 216 -7.93 15.98 -12.76
N LEU A 217 -8.71 15.14 -13.46
CA LEU A 217 -10.04 14.74 -13.01
C LEU A 217 -10.01 13.88 -11.74
N ALA A 218 -9.02 13.00 -11.58
CA ALA A 218 -8.86 12.21 -10.35
C ALA A 218 -8.45 13.08 -9.15
N ASP A 219 -7.72 14.16 -9.41
CA ASP A 219 -7.26 15.10 -8.39
C ASP A 219 -8.34 16.08 -7.92
N ASP A 220 -9.31 16.38 -8.76
CA ASP A 220 -10.43 17.29 -8.48
C ASP A 220 -11.57 16.55 -7.76
N PHE A 221 -11.32 16.13 -6.50
CA PHE A 221 -12.29 15.43 -5.65
C PHE A 221 -12.93 16.40 -4.65
N SER A 222 -14.20 16.78 -4.92
CA SER A 222 -14.94 17.70 -4.04
C SER A 222 -15.50 16.99 -2.81
N LEU A 223 -15.01 17.36 -1.63
CA LEU A 223 -15.43 16.80 -0.34
C LEU A 223 -16.83 17.28 0.07
N ASP A 224 -17.21 18.51 -0.26
CA ASP A 224 -18.57 19.02 0.01
C ASP A 224 -19.59 18.29 -0.86
N GLN A 225 -19.24 18.00 -2.11
CA GLN A 225 -20.11 17.18 -2.97
C GLN A 225 -20.20 15.74 -2.45
N LEU A 226 -19.08 15.16 -2.00
CA LEU A 226 -19.09 13.83 -1.36
C LEU A 226 -20.03 13.83 -0.15
N LYS A 227 -19.94 14.85 0.73
CA LYS A 227 -20.84 14.94 1.89
C LYS A 227 -22.31 14.96 1.47
N ARG A 228 -22.67 15.77 0.48
CA ARG A 228 -24.06 15.79 -0.05
C ARG A 228 -24.51 14.44 -0.60
N ASP A 229 -23.62 13.71 -1.30
CA ASP A 229 -23.92 12.38 -1.84
C ASP A 229 -24.15 11.36 -0.73
N LEU A 230 -23.32 11.40 0.32
CA LEU A 230 -23.47 10.52 1.49
C LEU A 230 -24.77 10.80 2.27
N ASP A 231 -25.08 12.09 2.49
CA ASP A 231 -26.33 12.50 3.15
C ASP A 231 -27.55 12.07 2.32
N GLY A 232 -27.48 12.20 0.99
CA GLY A 232 -28.52 11.71 0.06
C GLY A 232 -28.71 10.20 0.11
N LEU A 233 -27.63 9.42 0.13
CA LEU A 233 -27.69 7.97 0.27
C LEU A 233 -28.26 7.55 1.63
N ALA A 234 -27.88 8.23 2.71
CA ALA A 234 -28.46 7.98 4.03
C ALA A 234 -29.96 8.27 4.06
N ARG A 235 -30.40 9.39 3.45
CA ARG A 235 -31.83 9.75 3.35
C ARG A 235 -32.63 8.71 2.55
N GLN A 236 -32.04 8.12 1.51
CA GLN A 236 -32.67 7.04 0.74
C GLN A 236 -32.81 5.74 1.53
N CYS A 237 -31.90 5.46 2.48
CA CYS A 237 -31.89 4.18 3.21
C CYS A 237 -32.60 4.24 4.57
N VAL A 238 -32.57 5.38 5.26
CA VAL A 238 -33.05 5.53 6.64
C VAL A 238 -33.77 6.87 6.90
N PRO A 239 -34.77 7.25 6.10
CA PRO A 239 -35.44 8.55 6.22
C PRO A 239 -36.04 8.75 7.61
N THR A 240 -36.72 7.75 8.16
CA THR A 240 -37.38 7.83 9.48
C THR A 240 -36.40 8.16 10.62
N LEU A 241 -35.17 7.59 10.57
CA LEU A 241 -34.14 7.93 11.55
C LEU A 241 -33.69 9.39 11.43
N LEU A 242 -33.57 9.91 10.20
CA LEU A 242 -33.17 11.29 9.93
C LEU A 242 -34.27 12.31 10.26
N ASP A 243 -35.54 11.90 10.25
CA ASP A 243 -36.65 12.73 10.71
C ASP A 243 -36.73 12.78 12.24
N ARG A 244 -36.38 11.66 12.91
CA ARG A 244 -36.30 11.59 14.38
C ARG A 244 -35.07 12.30 14.93
N PHE A 245 -33.88 12.09 14.32
CA PHE A 245 -32.58 12.57 14.75
C PHE A 245 -32.09 13.65 13.79
N ARG A 246 -32.42 14.91 14.08
CA ARG A 246 -32.22 16.06 13.17
C ARG A 246 -30.76 16.48 13.01
N SER A 247 -29.84 16.01 13.87
CA SER A 247 -28.40 16.27 13.72
C SER A 247 -27.81 15.67 12.44
N GLY A 248 -28.47 14.65 11.86
CA GLY A 248 -27.99 13.92 10.70
C GLY A 248 -26.77 13.05 11.00
N TYR A 249 -26.18 12.50 9.96
CA TYR A 249 -24.97 11.67 10.07
C TYR A 249 -23.69 12.49 10.01
N HIS A 250 -22.83 12.28 10.99
CA HIS A 250 -21.43 12.69 10.92
C HIS A 250 -20.60 11.61 10.23
N TRP A 251 -19.87 11.99 9.17
CA TRP A 251 -19.12 11.05 8.35
C TRP A 251 -17.65 10.98 8.74
N SER A 252 -17.17 9.76 8.98
CA SER A 252 -15.80 9.46 9.36
C SER A 252 -15.18 8.44 8.43
N LEU A 253 -13.86 8.54 8.21
CA LEU A 253 -13.08 7.58 7.45
C LEU A 253 -12.87 6.30 8.27
N MET A 254 -13.21 5.15 7.71
CA MET A 254 -13.00 3.84 8.32
C MET A 254 -11.82 3.11 7.69
N GLN A 255 -11.83 3.00 6.36
CA GLN A 255 -10.75 2.40 5.58
C GLN A 255 -10.61 3.16 4.27
N VAL A 256 -9.38 3.43 3.88
CA VAL A 256 -9.09 4.11 2.61
C VAL A 256 -7.95 3.39 1.89
N GLU A 257 -8.11 3.19 0.60
CA GLU A 257 -7.08 2.67 -0.30
C GLU A 257 -6.84 3.70 -1.42
N TYR A 258 -5.56 3.94 -1.70
CA TYR A 258 -5.10 4.79 -2.80
C TYR A 258 -4.14 4.00 -3.66
N SER A 259 -4.33 4.01 -4.96
CA SER A 259 -3.45 3.33 -5.91
C SER A 259 -2.63 4.32 -6.73
N LEU A 260 -1.41 3.92 -7.03
CA LEU A 260 -0.57 4.47 -8.09
C LEU A 260 -0.41 3.37 -9.14
N ASP A 261 -1.05 3.56 -10.27
CA ASP A 261 -1.11 2.62 -11.38
C ASP A 261 -0.12 3.01 -12.47
N LEU A 262 0.77 2.08 -12.83
CA LEU A 262 1.62 2.16 -13.99
C LEU A 262 1.02 1.26 -15.07
N VAL A 263 0.44 1.86 -16.09
CA VAL A 263 -0.31 1.14 -17.14
C VAL A 263 0.57 0.81 -18.30
N TRP A 264 0.64 -0.46 -18.65
CA TRP A 264 1.49 -1.01 -19.71
C TRP A 264 0.71 -1.25 -21.01
N ARG A 265 1.40 -1.09 -22.14
CA ARG A 265 0.79 -1.31 -23.47
C ARG A 265 0.47 -2.78 -23.72
N SER A 266 1.26 -3.72 -23.15
CA SER A 266 1.05 -5.16 -23.31
C SER A 266 1.49 -5.96 -22.07
N ALA A 267 0.89 -7.15 -21.90
CA ALA A 267 1.15 -8.03 -20.77
C ALA A 267 2.56 -8.65 -20.81
N ASP A 268 3.04 -8.99 -21.99
CA ASP A 268 4.37 -9.60 -22.22
C ASP A 268 5.51 -8.64 -21.85
N LYS A 269 5.26 -7.33 -21.83
CA LYS A 269 6.25 -6.34 -21.38
C LYS A 269 6.21 -6.14 -19.87
N LEU A 270 5.04 -6.24 -19.24
CA LEU A 270 4.90 -6.13 -17.79
C LEU A 270 5.37 -7.39 -17.05
N ALA A 271 5.00 -8.57 -17.54
CA ALA A 271 5.20 -9.83 -16.82
C ALA A 271 6.65 -10.07 -16.36
N PRO A 272 7.70 -9.95 -17.20
CA PRO A 272 9.08 -10.16 -16.77
C PRO A 272 9.57 -9.11 -15.78
N VAL A 273 9.10 -7.87 -15.90
CA VAL A 273 9.43 -6.78 -14.97
C VAL A 273 8.79 -7.04 -13.61
N TYR A 274 7.52 -7.41 -13.61
CA TYR A 274 6.79 -7.73 -12.37
C TYR A 274 7.40 -8.92 -11.64
N GLU A 275 7.75 -10.00 -12.37
CA GLU A 275 8.40 -11.18 -11.79
C GLU A 275 9.72 -10.81 -11.11
N GLU A 276 10.57 -10.02 -11.77
CA GLU A 276 11.85 -9.60 -11.21
C GLU A 276 11.66 -8.69 -9.98
N LEU A 277 10.78 -7.68 -10.06
CA LEU A 277 10.51 -6.77 -8.95
C LEU A 277 9.90 -7.48 -7.75
N SER A 278 8.96 -8.39 -7.99
CA SER A 278 8.30 -9.12 -6.91
C SER A 278 9.27 -10.06 -6.20
N ARG A 279 10.08 -10.80 -6.95
CA ARG A 279 11.12 -11.68 -6.40
C ARG A 279 12.12 -10.89 -5.56
N GLN A 280 12.64 -9.79 -6.08
CA GLN A 280 13.60 -8.97 -5.34
C GLN A 280 12.97 -8.34 -4.10
N ALA A 281 11.75 -7.80 -4.20
CA ALA A 281 11.07 -7.19 -3.07
C ALA A 281 10.79 -8.19 -1.94
N ILE A 282 10.44 -9.45 -2.26
CA ILE A 282 10.24 -10.53 -1.27
C ILE A 282 11.47 -10.70 -0.39
N PHE A 283 12.67 -10.72 -0.99
CA PHE A 283 13.90 -11.04 -0.27
C PHE A 283 14.61 -9.82 0.34
N THR A 284 14.33 -8.59 -0.12
CA THR A 284 15.14 -7.42 0.24
C THR A 284 14.39 -6.33 1.00
N VAL A 285 13.05 -6.29 0.97
CA VAL A 285 12.27 -5.34 1.78
C VAL A 285 12.30 -5.77 3.23
N LYS A 286 12.92 -4.95 4.07
CA LYS A 286 13.01 -5.15 5.52
C LYS A 286 12.12 -4.14 6.25
N ALA A 287 11.92 -4.35 7.53
CA ALA A 287 11.09 -3.51 8.39
C ALA A 287 11.43 -1.99 8.32
N PRO A 288 12.70 -1.56 8.35
CA PRO A 288 13.04 -0.15 8.23
C PRO A 288 12.61 0.47 6.89
N GLU A 289 12.66 -0.28 5.78
CA GLU A 289 12.21 0.18 4.47
C GLU A 289 10.70 0.40 4.46
N VAL A 290 9.91 -0.54 5.02
CA VAL A 290 8.45 -0.40 5.11
C VAL A 290 8.07 0.86 5.91
N ALA A 291 8.73 1.11 7.04
CA ALA A 291 8.50 2.33 7.82
C ALA A 291 8.82 3.59 7.00
N LYS A 292 9.96 3.62 6.28
CA LYS A 292 10.34 4.73 5.40
C LYS A 292 9.33 4.96 4.28
N PHE A 293 8.81 3.90 3.64
CA PHE A 293 7.78 4.04 2.61
C PHE A 293 6.53 4.72 3.16
N LEU A 294 6.13 4.37 4.37
CA LEU A 294 4.98 4.95 5.06
C LEU A 294 5.28 6.31 5.73
N GLY A 295 6.51 6.86 5.57
CA GLY A 295 6.90 8.13 6.15
C GLY A 295 7.03 8.11 7.67
N LYS A 296 7.39 6.94 8.23
CA LYS A 296 7.60 6.75 9.67
C LYS A 296 9.07 6.46 9.98
N ARG A 297 9.50 6.83 11.19
CA ARG A 297 10.74 6.32 11.78
C ARG A 297 10.45 4.93 12.34
N PHE A 298 11.43 4.04 12.24
CA PHE A 298 11.34 2.70 12.82
C PHE A 298 11.65 2.79 14.33
N PRO A 299 10.69 2.59 15.24
CA PRO A 299 10.97 2.53 16.66
C PRO A 299 11.46 1.13 17.01
N ALA A 300 12.44 1.03 17.95
CA ALA A 300 13.06 -0.22 18.35
C ALA A 300 12.10 -1.30 18.91
N ASN A 301 10.91 -0.90 19.35
CA ASN A 301 9.95 -1.78 20.05
C ASN A 301 8.75 -2.22 19.19
N THR A 302 8.84 -2.21 17.86
CA THR A 302 7.68 -2.42 16.97
C THR A 302 7.68 -3.77 16.23
N ASP A 303 8.42 -4.77 16.67
CA ASP A 303 8.60 -6.05 15.97
C ASP A 303 7.29 -6.80 15.67
N THR A 304 6.27 -6.66 16.52
CA THR A 304 4.96 -7.33 16.36
C THR A 304 4.01 -6.61 15.39
N ALA A 305 4.25 -5.33 15.07
CA ALA A 305 3.37 -4.52 14.23
C ALA A 305 3.79 -4.52 12.75
N LEU A 306 4.93 -5.11 12.43
CA LEU A 306 5.53 -5.15 11.12
C LEU A 306 5.48 -6.53 10.51
N GLY A 307 5.28 -6.59 9.20
CA GLY A 307 5.33 -7.85 8.48
C GLY A 307 5.27 -7.65 6.98
N SER A 308 5.60 -8.73 6.30
CA SER A 308 5.39 -8.89 4.87
C SER A 308 4.61 -10.16 4.64
N ASP A 309 3.64 -10.08 3.75
CA ASP A 309 2.74 -11.16 3.41
C ASP A 309 2.61 -11.23 1.89
N PHE A 310 2.65 -12.44 1.33
CA PHE A 310 2.36 -12.64 -0.08
C PHE A 310 1.32 -13.72 -0.26
N HIS A 311 0.35 -13.40 -1.10
CA HIS A 311 -0.68 -14.32 -1.51
C HIS A 311 -0.60 -14.55 -3.00
N THR A 312 -0.63 -15.82 -3.39
CA THR A 312 -0.93 -16.21 -4.76
C THR A 312 -2.41 -15.90 -5.01
N ARG A 313 -2.68 -15.13 -6.06
CA ARG A 313 -4.03 -14.90 -6.58
C ARG A 313 -4.26 -15.78 -7.80
N VAL A 314 -5.51 -15.92 -8.23
CA VAL A 314 -5.85 -16.56 -9.51
C VAL A 314 -5.11 -15.90 -10.69
N GLU A 315 -4.75 -14.61 -10.57
CA GLU A 315 -4.09 -13.79 -11.60
C GLU A 315 -2.66 -13.38 -11.24
N GLY A 316 -1.96 -14.10 -10.36
CA GLY A 316 -0.57 -13.80 -10.00
C GLY A 316 -0.30 -13.63 -8.51
N THR A 317 0.89 -13.15 -8.20
CA THR A 317 1.35 -12.94 -6.83
C THR A 317 1.05 -11.52 -6.37
N ARG A 318 0.66 -11.35 -5.13
CA ARG A 318 0.52 -10.05 -4.47
C ARG A 318 1.47 -9.97 -3.29
N LEU A 319 2.32 -8.95 -3.29
CA LEU A 319 3.10 -8.58 -2.11
C LEU A 319 2.32 -7.58 -1.26
N LYS A 320 2.40 -7.76 0.05
CA LYS A 320 1.84 -6.83 1.02
C LYS A 320 2.84 -6.63 2.15
N HIS A 321 3.24 -5.40 2.34
CA HIS A 321 4.03 -4.96 3.49
C HIS A 321 3.13 -4.16 4.41
N PHE A 322 3.19 -4.40 5.72
CA PHE A 322 2.32 -3.71 6.66
C PHE A 322 3.09 -3.18 7.87
N LEU A 323 2.57 -2.10 8.44
CA LEU A 323 3.00 -1.50 9.69
C LEU A 323 1.75 -1.00 10.42
N GLY A 324 1.34 -1.72 11.45
CA GLY A 324 0.13 -1.40 12.19
C GLY A 324 -1.12 -1.33 11.27
N PRO A 325 -1.86 -0.23 11.28
CA PRO A 325 -3.07 -0.09 10.47
C PRO A 325 -2.81 0.25 9.00
N ALA A 326 -1.56 0.47 8.61
CA ALA A 326 -1.16 0.82 7.24
C ALA A 326 -0.54 -0.35 6.50
N SER A 327 -0.75 -0.43 5.19
CA SER A 327 -0.05 -1.39 4.33
C SER A 327 0.21 -0.84 2.94
N LEU A 328 1.29 -1.36 2.32
CA LEU A 328 1.61 -1.16 0.91
C LEU A 328 1.53 -2.48 0.19
N LYS A 329 0.88 -2.49 -0.96
CA LYS A 329 0.72 -3.67 -1.81
C LYS A 329 1.36 -3.40 -3.17
N LEU A 330 1.94 -4.44 -3.75
CA LEU A 330 2.43 -4.46 -5.13
C LEU A 330 1.82 -5.68 -5.82
N TYR A 331 1.18 -5.47 -6.94
CA TYR A 331 0.62 -6.56 -7.74
C TYR A 331 0.39 -6.17 -9.19
N ASP A 332 0.44 -7.17 -10.06
CA ASP A 332 -0.04 -7.06 -11.42
C ASP A 332 -1.56 -7.20 -11.45
N LYS A 333 -2.22 -6.28 -12.13
CA LYS A 333 -3.65 -6.32 -12.35
C LYS A 333 -3.95 -6.51 -13.83
N ARG A 334 -4.54 -7.69 -14.15
CA ARG A 334 -4.94 -8.07 -15.50
C ARG A 334 -3.81 -8.07 -16.54
N GLY A 335 -2.57 -8.29 -16.14
CA GLY A 335 -1.43 -8.27 -17.03
C GLY A 335 -1.10 -6.90 -17.65
N ARG A 336 -1.77 -5.84 -17.22
CA ARG A 336 -1.69 -4.52 -17.85
C ARG A 336 -1.32 -3.39 -16.90
N VAL A 337 -1.50 -3.57 -15.60
CA VAL A 337 -1.29 -2.52 -14.62
C VAL A 337 -0.41 -3.01 -13.50
N LEU A 338 0.78 -2.42 -13.37
CA LEU A 338 1.58 -2.54 -12.16
C LEU A 338 1.00 -1.58 -11.13
N ARG A 339 0.29 -2.12 -10.15
CA ARG A 339 -0.37 -1.33 -9.11
C ARG A 339 0.41 -1.33 -7.81
N LEU A 340 0.76 -0.13 -7.35
CA LEU A 340 1.19 0.13 -5.99
C LEU A 340 -0.01 0.69 -5.23
N GLU A 341 -0.40 0.04 -4.14
CA GLU A 341 -1.60 0.42 -3.39
C GLU A 341 -1.23 0.66 -1.92
N CYS A 342 -1.57 1.83 -1.42
CA CYS A 342 -1.48 2.16 0.00
C CYS A 342 -2.86 2.00 0.63
N THR A 343 -2.97 1.20 1.69
CA THR A 343 -4.21 1.00 2.47
C THR A 343 -4.00 1.55 3.87
N ILE A 344 -4.99 2.23 4.41
CA ILE A 344 -5.04 2.68 5.80
C ILE A 344 -6.38 2.31 6.45
N ASN A 345 -6.33 1.63 7.59
CA ASN A 345 -7.51 1.24 8.38
C ASN A 345 -7.77 2.19 9.56
N ASP A 346 -6.80 3.02 9.91
CA ASP A 346 -6.96 4.12 10.86
C ASP A 346 -6.15 5.32 10.38
N VAL A 347 -6.83 6.35 9.91
CA VAL A 347 -6.20 7.54 9.32
C VAL A 347 -5.37 8.34 10.32
N THR A 348 -5.59 8.16 11.62
CA THR A 348 -4.78 8.79 12.67
C THR A 348 -3.34 8.29 12.71
N PHE A 349 -3.04 7.20 12.01
CA PHE A 349 -1.68 6.73 11.78
C PHE A 349 -0.81 7.77 11.07
N PHE A 350 -1.36 8.49 10.12
CA PHE A 350 -0.66 9.59 9.46
C PHE A 350 -0.82 10.88 10.25
N SER A 351 0.24 11.70 10.22
CA SER A 351 0.25 13.02 10.84
C SER A 351 0.62 14.08 9.80
N HIS A 352 0.06 15.27 9.95
CA HIS A 352 0.42 16.43 9.14
C HIS A 352 0.40 17.70 9.99
N HIS A 353 0.95 18.78 9.48
CA HIS A 353 0.93 20.08 10.14
C HIS A 353 -0.48 20.67 10.05
N ARG A 354 -1.15 20.85 11.18
CA ARG A 354 -2.52 21.34 11.25
C ARG A 354 -2.79 22.15 12.51
N LYS A 355 -3.88 22.92 12.49
CA LYS A 355 -4.42 23.60 13.67
C LYS A 355 -4.96 22.55 14.66
N VAL A 356 -4.45 22.60 15.90
CA VAL A 356 -4.90 21.78 17.03
C VAL A 356 -5.56 22.71 18.04
N GLU A 357 -6.78 22.38 18.41
CA GLU A 357 -7.53 23.07 19.46
C GLU A 357 -7.26 22.40 20.79
N HIS A 358 -6.84 23.17 21.78
CA HIS A 358 -6.57 22.70 23.12
C HIS A 358 -7.75 23.01 24.03
N ARG A 359 -8.02 22.12 25.00
CA ARG A 359 -9.13 22.30 25.93
C ARG A 359 -8.95 23.54 26.80
N ASP A 360 -7.71 23.81 27.22
CA ASP A 360 -7.38 24.83 28.22
C ASP A 360 -6.36 25.86 27.66
N GLY A 361 -6.38 26.17 26.34
CA GLY A 361 -5.44 27.11 25.76
C GLY A 361 -5.79 27.54 24.33
N PRO A 362 -5.05 28.50 23.77
CA PRO A 362 -5.25 28.93 22.40
C PRO A 362 -4.87 27.81 21.40
N PRO A 363 -5.47 27.79 20.21
CA PRO A 363 -5.13 26.80 19.20
C PRO A 363 -3.69 26.99 18.69
N THR A 364 -2.97 25.88 18.49
CA THR A 364 -1.62 25.86 17.94
C THR A 364 -1.58 25.21 16.55
N TYR A 365 -0.55 25.56 15.74
CA TYR A 365 -0.24 24.85 14.51
C TYR A 365 0.92 23.90 14.78
N GLU A 366 0.66 22.59 14.70
CA GLU A 366 1.65 21.57 14.99
C GLU A 366 1.45 20.30 14.15
N VAL A 367 2.46 19.43 14.14
CA VAL A 367 2.34 18.11 13.52
C VAL A 367 1.51 17.20 14.42
N ALA A 368 0.29 16.92 14.00
CA ALA A 368 -0.66 16.11 14.75
C ALA A 368 -1.33 15.04 13.87
N PRO A 369 -1.84 13.94 14.47
CA PRO A 369 -2.56 12.90 13.75
C PRO A 369 -3.73 13.46 12.94
N LEU A 370 -4.00 12.88 11.76
CA LEU A 370 -5.18 13.21 10.97
C LEU A 370 -6.47 12.96 11.78
N LYS A 371 -7.46 13.83 11.60
CA LYS A 371 -8.82 13.61 12.13
C LYS A 371 -9.52 12.53 11.30
N LYS A 372 -10.41 11.73 11.91
CA LYS A 372 -11.21 10.71 11.19
C LYS A 372 -12.29 11.30 10.26
N SER A 373 -12.40 12.59 10.15
CA SER A 373 -13.35 13.29 9.27
C SER A 373 -13.10 13.01 7.79
N ILE A 374 -14.15 13.02 6.97
CA ILE A 374 -14.04 12.93 5.50
C ILE A 374 -13.17 14.04 4.90
N PHE A 375 -13.11 15.21 5.54
CA PHE A 375 -12.30 16.34 5.06
C PHE A 375 -10.79 16.05 5.10
N SER A 376 -10.37 15.08 5.89
CA SER A 376 -8.98 14.61 5.91
C SER A 376 -8.56 13.87 4.63
N LEU A 377 -9.49 13.48 3.74
CA LEU A 377 -9.14 12.88 2.45
C LEU A 377 -8.24 13.79 1.62
N ARG A 378 -8.36 15.12 1.74
CA ARG A 378 -7.49 16.07 1.02
C ARG A 378 -6.01 15.84 1.34
N ASP A 379 -5.66 15.85 2.62
CA ASP A 379 -4.28 15.70 3.08
C ASP A 379 -3.82 14.25 2.96
N LEU A 380 -4.72 13.31 3.25
CA LEU A 380 -4.46 11.87 3.18
C LEU A 380 -4.05 11.44 1.77
N ARG A 381 -4.62 12.03 0.71
CA ARG A 381 -4.25 11.75 -0.67
C ARG A 381 -2.76 11.98 -0.91
N GLY A 382 -2.26 13.14 -0.50
CA GLY A 382 -0.84 13.48 -0.65
C GLY A 382 0.08 12.53 0.12
N LEU A 383 -0.31 12.16 1.34
CA LEU A 383 0.46 11.24 2.20
C LEU A 383 0.51 9.82 1.62
N MET A 384 -0.61 9.29 1.12
CA MET A 384 -0.68 7.96 0.53
C MET A 384 0.00 7.91 -0.85
N HIS A 385 -0.15 8.95 -1.67
CA HIS A 385 0.59 9.09 -2.93
C HIS A 385 2.10 9.09 -2.67
N ALA A 386 2.58 9.90 -1.71
CA ALA A 386 3.98 9.94 -1.35
C ALA A 386 4.51 8.59 -0.82
N ALA A 387 3.68 7.80 -0.12
CA ALA A 387 4.04 6.44 0.29
C ALA A 387 4.24 5.52 -0.92
N CYS A 388 3.31 5.53 -1.88
CA CYS A 388 3.44 4.78 -3.14
C CYS A 388 4.66 5.25 -3.95
N ALA A 389 4.89 6.55 -4.04
CA ALA A 389 6.04 7.12 -4.78
C ALA A 389 7.38 6.72 -4.17
N ARG A 390 7.52 6.71 -2.82
CA ARG A 390 8.73 6.23 -2.14
C ARG A 390 8.97 4.74 -2.38
N TYR A 391 7.91 3.94 -2.39
CA TYR A 391 8.01 2.52 -2.71
C TYR A 391 8.40 2.31 -4.18
N LEU A 392 7.80 3.05 -5.12
CA LEU A 392 8.18 3.04 -6.53
C LEU A 392 9.65 3.42 -6.74
N ALA A 393 10.12 4.48 -6.09
CA ALA A 393 11.52 4.91 -6.16
C ALA A 393 12.48 3.83 -5.63
N TRP A 394 12.09 3.12 -4.58
CA TRP A 394 12.87 2.00 -4.04
C TRP A 394 12.89 0.82 -5.03
N LEU A 395 11.73 0.43 -5.60
CA LEU A 395 11.63 -0.60 -6.62
C LEU A 395 12.47 -0.26 -7.86
N SER A 396 12.50 1.01 -8.26
CA SER A 396 13.30 1.49 -9.40
C SER A 396 14.80 1.26 -9.20
N ARG A 397 15.27 1.32 -7.96
CA ARG A 397 16.67 0.99 -7.62
C ARG A 397 16.96 -0.50 -7.72
N LEU A 398 16.00 -1.36 -7.35
CA LEU A 398 16.18 -2.81 -7.42
C LEU A 398 16.38 -3.28 -8.87
N GLU A 399 15.62 -2.70 -9.77
CA GLU A 399 15.67 -3.08 -11.17
C GLU A 399 16.74 -2.33 -11.97
N ASP A 400 17.43 -1.36 -11.34
CA ASP A 400 18.53 -0.65 -11.97
C ASP A 400 19.66 -1.64 -12.33
N ARG A 401 19.71 -1.98 -13.62
CA ARG A 401 20.73 -2.83 -14.25
C ARG A 401 21.98 -2.05 -14.62
N SER A 402 22.18 -0.85 -14.06
CA SER A 402 23.27 0.05 -14.35
C SER A 402 24.66 -0.61 -14.19
N SER A 403 25.70 0.15 -14.34
CA SER A 403 27.10 -0.25 -14.34
C SER A 403 27.50 -1.44 -13.43
N GLY A 404 26.80 -1.65 -12.31
CA GLY A 404 27.05 -2.73 -11.37
C GLY A 404 26.78 -4.13 -11.96
N LYS A 405 25.74 -4.31 -12.78
CA LYS A 405 25.47 -5.59 -13.46
C LYS A 405 26.49 -5.86 -14.54
N VAL A 406 26.83 -4.84 -15.32
CA VAL A 406 27.87 -4.94 -16.35
C VAL A 406 29.20 -5.29 -15.71
N ASP A 407 29.53 -4.69 -14.59
CA ASP A 407 30.73 -4.96 -13.81
C ASP A 407 30.75 -6.40 -13.25
N LEU A 408 29.62 -6.88 -12.74
CA LEU A 408 29.48 -8.26 -12.25
C LEU A 408 29.55 -9.29 -13.38
N ASP A 409 28.90 -9.02 -14.52
CA ASP A 409 29.00 -9.84 -15.72
C ASP A 409 30.44 -9.94 -16.24
N LYS A 410 31.17 -8.80 -16.25
CA LYS A 410 32.58 -8.77 -16.62
C LYS A 410 33.46 -9.60 -15.69
N LEU A 411 33.11 -9.67 -14.39
CA LEU A 411 33.81 -10.52 -13.43
C LEU A 411 33.54 -12.01 -13.67
N SER A 412 32.28 -12.38 -13.89
CA SER A 412 31.82 -13.77 -13.90
C SER A 412 31.96 -14.45 -15.27
N ARG A 413 31.92 -13.71 -16.38
CA ARG A 413 32.07 -14.27 -17.72
C ARG A 413 33.52 -14.69 -18.01
N PRO A 414 33.72 -15.77 -18.81
CA PRO A 414 35.06 -16.14 -19.25
C PRO A 414 35.70 -15.04 -20.11
N ALA A 415 36.98 -14.78 -19.90
CA ALA A 415 37.78 -13.84 -20.71
C ALA A 415 38.80 -14.61 -21.57
N LYS A 416 39.04 -14.14 -22.80
CA LYS A 416 40.06 -14.70 -23.69
C LYS A 416 41.35 -13.91 -23.61
N ASP A 417 42.47 -14.61 -23.67
CA ASP A 417 43.79 -13.97 -23.80
C ASP A 417 44.15 -13.74 -25.28
N ALA A 418 45.30 -13.10 -25.55
CA ALA A 418 45.77 -12.82 -26.90
C ALA A 418 45.98 -14.08 -27.77
N ALA A 419 46.12 -15.25 -27.14
CA ALA A 419 46.23 -16.55 -27.82
C ALA A 419 44.88 -17.26 -27.93
N ALA A 420 43.76 -16.55 -27.79
CA ALA A 420 42.38 -17.03 -27.80
C ALA A 420 42.06 -18.10 -26.74
N ARG A 421 42.92 -18.31 -25.76
CA ARG A 421 42.66 -19.26 -24.65
C ARG A 421 41.61 -18.66 -23.70
N SER A 422 40.59 -19.45 -23.39
CA SER A 422 39.53 -19.07 -22.46
C SER A 422 39.97 -19.22 -21.01
N TRP A 423 39.68 -18.19 -20.21
CA TRP A 423 39.95 -18.13 -18.76
C TRP A 423 38.64 -17.91 -18.06
N ARG A 424 38.31 -18.82 -17.12
CA ARG A 424 37.04 -18.72 -16.38
C ARG A 424 36.93 -17.42 -15.60
N GLY A 425 35.72 -16.92 -15.43
CA GLY A 425 35.39 -15.80 -14.56
C GLY A 425 35.63 -16.14 -13.08
N PHE A 426 35.45 -15.13 -12.22
CA PHE A 426 35.52 -15.28 -10.79
C PHE A 426 34.13 -15.60 -10.20
N ASN A 427 34.08 -16.52 -9.25
CA ASN A 427 32.89 -16.85 -8.49
C ASN A 427 33.12 -16.46 -7.02
N LEU A 428 32.35 -15.49 -6.52
CA LEU A 428 32.47 -14.98 -5.14
C LEU A 428 32.06 -16.01 -4.08
N PHE A 429 31.33 -17.07 -4.45
CA PHE A 429 30.97 -18.18 -3.55
C PHE A 429 32.00 -19.30 -3.55
N LEU A 430 32.97 -19.29 -4.46
CA LEU A 430 34.00 -20.32 -4.49
C LEU A 430 35.18 -19.90 -3.59
N SER A 431 35.47 -20.70 -2.56
CA SER A 431 36.50 -20.43 -1.57
C SER A 431 37.87 -20.08 -2.18
N ALA A 432 38.30 -20.81 -3.21
CA ALA A 432 39.58 -20.53 -3.88
C ALA A 432 39.61 -19.17 -4.60
N ASP A 433 38.53 -18.81 -5.29
CA ASP A 433 38.46 -17.49 -5.96
C ASP A 433 38.42 -16.37 -4.93
N LEU A 434 37.66 -16.57 -3.83
CA LEU A 434 37.55 -15.61 -2.75
C LEU A 434 38.88 -15.40 -2.01
N GLN A 435 39.63 -16.49 -1.69
CA GLN A 435 40.98 -16.40 -1.13
C GLN A 435 41.93 -15.61 -2.03
N GLY A 436 41.88 -15.88 -3.35
CA GLY A 436 42.67 -15.13 -4.33
C GLY A 436 42.34 -13.63 -4.37
N ILE A 437 41.06 -13.29 -4.28
CA ILE A 437 40.56 -11.91 -4.23
C ILE A 437 41.05 -11.22 -2.95
N LEU A 438 40.89 -11.86 -1.78
CA LEU A 438 41.30 -11.32 -0.49
C LEU A 438 42.82 -11.10 -0.42
N ALA A 439 43.60 -12.01 -1.00
CA ALA A 439 45.05 -11.86 -1.07
C ALA A 439 45.51 -10.59 -1.85
N VAL A 440 44.74 -10.17 -2.85
CA VAL A 440 45.00 -8.95 -3.62
C VAL A 440 44.68 -7.68 -2.83
N LEU A 441 43.71 -7.73 -1.93
CA LEU A 441 43.28 -6.58 -1.11
C LEU A 441 44.25 -6.25 0.04
N ALA A 442 45.27 -7.07 0.30
CA ALA A 442 46.21 -6.81 1.37
C ALA A 442 46.84 -5.42 1.24
N GLY A 443 46.82 -4.64 2.32
CA GLY A 443 47.25 -3.24 2.32
C GLY A 443 48.65 -2.99 1.78
N GLU A 444 49.59 -3.93 1.99
CA GLU A 444 50.94 -3.89 1.44
C GLU A 444 50.98 -3.82 -0.09
N HIS A 445 49.99 -4.37 -0.77
CA HIS A 445 49.90 -4.39 -2.23
C HIS A 445 49.44 -3.04 -2.81
N HIS A 446 48.76 -2.23 -2.03
CA HIS A 446 48.35 -0.88 -2.43
C HIS A 446 49.51 0.10 -2.41
N ILE A 447 50.46 -0.11 -1.49
CA ILE A 447 51.64 0.76 -1.31
C ILE A 447 52.81 0.31 -2.21
N SER A 448 53.18 -0.97 -2.14
CA SER A 448 54.40 -1.46 -2.76
C SER A 448 54.19 -2.24 -4.08
N GLY A 449 52.93 -2.43 -4.49
CA GLY A 449 52.53 -3.23 -5.64
C GLY A 449 52.51 -4.74 -5.34
N LEU A 450 51.66 -5.42 -6.07
CA LEU A 450 51.47 -6.85 -6.05
C LEU A 450 52.51 -7.56 -6.91
N THR A 451 53.21 -8.56 -6.38
CA THR A 451 54.11 -9.44 -7.13
C THR A 451 53.74 -10.90 -6.89
N SER A 452 54.16 -11.80 -7.78
CA SER A 452 53.92 -13.25 -7.61
C SER A 452 54.52 -13.79 -6.31
N ARG A 453 55.70 -13.28 -5.89
CA ARG A 453 56.33 -13.67 -4.63
C ARG A 453 55.53 -13.23 -3.39
N ARG A 454 54.93 -12.06 -3.42
CA ARG A 454 54.06 -11.57 -2.33
C ARG A 454 52.72 -12.34 -2.29
N LEU A 455 52.10 -12.62 -3.44
CA LEU A 455 50.94 -13.47 -3.49
C LEU A 455 51.24 -14.87 -2.94
N GLN A 456 52.38 -15.46 -3.28
CA GLN A 456 52.78 -16.76 -2.78
C GLN A 456 52.90 -16.79 -1.25
N ARG A 457 53.38 -15.69 -0.64
CA ARG A 457 53.45 -15.59 0.84
C ARG A 457 52.08 -15.52 1.49
N ARG A 458 51.12 -14.91 0.80
CA ARG A 458 49.71 -14.83 1.28
C ARG A 458 48.90 -16.09 1.05
N LEU A 459 49.31 -16.89 0.06
CA LEU A 459 48.65 -18.14 -0.33
C LEU A 459 49.69 -19.29 -0.34
N PRO A 460 50.24 -19.65 0.84
CA PRO A 460 51.34 -20.60 0.93
C PRO A 460 50.95 -21.98 0.43
N GLN A 461 49.66 -22.34 0.53
CA GLN A 461 49.10 -23.63 0.05
C GLN A 461 48.93 -23.67 -1.50
N TRP A 462 49.15 -22.57 -2.22
CA TRP A 462 49.03 -22.55 -3.67
C TRP A 462 50.38 -22.77 -4.35
N THR A 463 50.37 -23.53 -5.44
CA THR A 463 51.59 -23.72 -6.25
C THR A 463 51.91 -22.43 -7.05
N ARG A 464 53.16 -22.32 -7.47
CA ARG A 464 53.60 -21.21 -8.35
C ARG A 464 52.79 -21.09 -9.61
N SER A 465 52.35 -22.25 -10.20
CA SER A 465 51.49 -22.30 -11.38
C SER A 465 50.08 -21.73 -11.07
N GLN A 466 49.51 -22.06 -9.92
CA GLN A 466 48.21 -21.52 -9.49
C GLN A 466 48.26 -20.00 -9.28
N ILE A 467 49.33 -19.50 -8.63
CA ILE A 467 49.58 -18.05 -8.47
C ILE A 467 49.70 -17.38 -9.86
N GLY A 468 50.41 -17.99 -10.80
CA GLY A 468 50.56 -17.48 -12.17
C GLY A 468 49.22 -17.40 -12.89
N ARG A 469 48.38 -18.45 -12.77
CA ARG A 469 47.02 -18.50 -13.32
C ARG A 469 46.11 -17.47 -12.68
N LEU A 470 46.13 -17.32 -11.36
CA LEU A 470 45.35 -16.29 -10.64
C LEU A 470 45.68 -14.89 -11.14
N ARG A 471 46.99 -14.56 -11.17
CA ARG A 471 47.45 -13.24 -11.64
C ARG A 471 47.03 -12.97 -13.07
N ARG A 472 47.08 -13.96 -13.96
CA ARG A 472 46.65 -13.82 -15.35
C ARG A 472 45.14 -13.60 -15.45
N ARG A 473 44.34 -14.35 -14.71
CA ARG A 473 42.89 -14.15 -14.60
C ARG A 473 42.52 -12.74 -14.10
N LEU A 474 43.15 -12.30 -12.99
CA LEU A 474 42.93 -10.97 -12.44
C LEU A 474 43.20 -9.85 -13.45
N ARG A 475 44.28 -10.00 -14.24
CA ARG A 475 44.63 -9.04 -15.28
C ARG A 475 43.63 -9.07 -16.46
N LEU A 476 43.25 -10.23 -16.94
CA LEU A 476 42.31 -10.38 -18.05
C LEU A 476 40.92 -9.84 -17.72
N HIS A 477 40.46 -10.00 -16.49
CA HIS A 477 39.20 -9.41 -16.02
C HIS A 477 39.32 -7.94 -15.61
N GLY A 478 40.49 -7.30 -15.83
CA GLY A 478 40.70 -5.89 -15.53
C GLY A 478 40.74 -5.52 -14.05
N LEU A 479 40.93 -6.50 -13.15
CA LEU A 479 40.99 -6.26 -11.70
C LEU A 479 42.35 -5.69 -11.26
N ILE A 480 43.42 -6.05 -11.96
CA ILE A 480 44.76 -5.54 -11.73
C ILE A 480 45.39 -5.08 -13.05
N LYS A 481 46.29 -4.07 -12.99
CA LYS A 481 47.09 -3.60 -14.11
C LYS A 481 48.59 -3.73 -13.79
N LYS A 482 49.37 -4.04 -14.82
CA LYS A 482 50.85 -4.09 -14.76
C LYS A 482 51.42 -2.67 -14.87
N VAL A 483 52.46 -2.35 -14.13
CA VAL A 483 53.15 -1.06 -14.23
C VAL A 483 54.39 -1.20 -15.13
N GLY A 484 54.32 -0.60 -16.30
CA GLY A 484 55.41 -0.54 -17.27
C GLY A 484 56.08 -1.91 -17.53
N LYS A 485 57.39 -1.92 -17.61
CA LYS A 485 58.22 -3.12 -17.78
C LYS A 485 58.50 -3.87 -16.46
N THR A 486 57.90 -3.44 -15.31
CA THR A 486 58.16 -4.03 -13.99
C THR A 486 57.37 -5.33 -13.78
N TYR A 487 57.68 -6.09 -12.72
CA TYR A 487 56.92 -7.25 -12.25
C TYR A 487 55.83 -6.88 -11.22
N LYS A 488 55.54 -5.58 -11.08
CA LYS A 488 54.54 -5.06 -10.14
C LYS A 488 53.17 -4.86 -10.80
N TYR A 489 52.11 -5.18 -10.05
CA TYR A 489 50.74 -4.96 -10.42
C TYR A 489 50.02 -4.17 -9.34
N TYR A 490 49.05 -3.38 -9.71
CA TYR A 490 48.16 -2.66 -8.79
C TYR A 490 46.71 -2.96 -9.13
N ALA A 491 45.86 -2.96 -8.11
CA ALA A 491 44.42 -3.03 -8.33
C ALA A 491 43.95 -1.80 -9.12
N THR A 492 43.11 -2.03 -10.12
CA THR A 492 42.42 -0.94 -10.83
C THR A 492 41.31 -0.36 -9.94
N SER A 493 40.78 0.83 -10.28
CA SER A 493 39.62 1.39 -9.57
C SER A 493 38.40 0.45 -9.64
N PHE A 494 38.18 -0.21 -10.78
CA PHE A 494 37.21 -1.29 -10.93
C PHE A 494 37.50 -2.46 -10.01
N GLY A 495 38.76 -2.95 -10.00
CA GLY A 495 39.18 -4.04 -9.12
C GLY A 495 39.00 -3.71 -7.65
N GLN A 496 39.36 -2.50 -7.21
CA GLN A 496 39.18 -2.07 -5.80
C GLN A 496 37.69 -2.09 -5.39
N ARG A 497 36.82 -1.49 -6.20
CA ARG A 497 35.37 -1.46 -5.91
C ARG A 497 34.78 -2.86 -5.81
N LEU A 498 35.10 -3.72 -6.77
CA LEU A 498 34.55 -5.07 -6.85
C LEU A 498 35.08 -5.99 -5.75
N LEU A 499 36.39 -5.92 -5.47
CA LEU A 499 37.03 -6.71 -4.41
C LEU A 499 36.51 -6.30 -3.02
N LEU A 500 36.30 -4.99 -2.77
CA LEU A 500 35.67 -4.50 -1.55
C LEU A 500 34.21 -4.92 -1.43
N ALA A 501 33.45 -4.91 -2.51
CA ALA A 501 32.07 -5.41 -2.53
C ALA A 501 31.99 -6.90 -2.18
N GLY A 502 32.88 -7.71 -2.75
CA GLY A 502 32.98 -9.14 -2.43
C GLY A 502 33.34 -9.41 -0.96
N LEU A 503 34.26 -8.62 -0.39
CA LEU A 503 34.61 -8.68 1.02
C LEU A 503 33.41 -8.35 1.92
N LYS A 504 32.74 -7.22 1.65
CA LYS A 504 31.54 -6.81 2.39
C LYS A 504 30.42 -7.84 2.30
N LEU A 505 30.19 -8.40 1.13
CA LEU A 505 29.20 -9.47 0.93
C LEU A 505 29.50 -10.68 1.82
N LYS A 506 30.77 -11.12 1.85
CA LYS A 506 31.20 -12.25 2.70
C LYS A 506 31.05 -11.93 4.18
N GLU A 507 31.68 -10.86 4.66
CA GLU A 507 31.85 -10.60 6.09
C GLU A 507 30.59 -10.02 6.76
N HIS A 508 29.83 -9.18 6.04
CA HIS A 508 28.68 -8.50 6.62
C HIS A 508 27.32 -9.10 6.21
N LEU A 509 27.29 -10.00 5.24
CA LEU A 509 26.04 -10.61 4.80
C LEU A 509 26.09 -12.15 4.91
N LEU A 510 27.01 -12.82 4.19
CA LEU A 510 26.99 -14.29 4.10
C LEU A 510 27.30 -14.96 5.43
N LEU A 511 28.42 -14.59 6.08
CA LEU A 511 28.84 -15.21 7.33
C LEU A 511 27.83 -14.98 8.47
N PRO A 512 27.33 -13.75 8.74
CA PRO A 512 26.32 -13.55 9.79
C PRO A 512 25.01 -14.29 9.50
N THR A 513 24.55 -14.28 8.23
CA THR A 513 23.29 -14.96 7.86
C THR A 513 23.40 -16.48 8.04
N LEU A 514 24.53 -17.08 7.69
CA LEU A 514 24.75 -18.53 7.83
C LEU A 514 25.09 -18.93 9.26
N SER A 515 25.58 -18.02 10.10
CA SER A 515 25.89 -18.30 11.51
C SER A 515 24.67 -18.15 12.43
N ALA A 516 23.60 -17.50 11.96
CA ALA A 516 22.35 -17.26 12.71
C ALA A 516 21.29 -18.37 12.46
N ALA A 517 21.64 -19.44 11.72
CA ALA A 517 20.76 -20.57 11.41
C ALA A 517 20.92 -21.71 12.44
#